data_8735be76a694ab3059ebb29f71904e85
#
_entry.id   8735be76a694ab3059ebb29f71904e85
#
_cell.length_a   1.000
_cell.length_b   1.000
_cell.length_c   1.000
_cell.angle_alpha   90.00
_cell.angle_beta   90.00
_cell.angle_gamma   90.00
#
_symmetry.space_group_name_H-M   'P 1'
#
loop_
_entity.id
_entity.type
_entity.pdbx_description
1 polymer ?
#
loop_
_entity_poly.entity_id
_entity_poly.type
_entity_poly.pdbx_seq_one_letter_code
_entity_poly.pdbx_strand_id
1 'polypeptide(L)'
;MPTGPAEYDPTLGNKFVFVTGGVMSGLGKGITAASTGRLLANAGFDVTAVKIDPYLNVDAGTMNPYQHGEVYVLKDGGEVDLDLGNYERFLDIDMTFDHNVTTGKLYKNVIEKERAGDYLGKTVQVIPHITDDIKRRIREAAAGHDVCIV
;
A
#
# COMPACT_ATOMS: atom_id res chain seq x y z
N MET A 1 -2.22 35.38 10.15
CA MET A 1 -2.99 34.15 9.87
C MET A 1 -2.51 33.61 8.54
N PRO A 2 -2.10 32.36 8.40
CA PRO A 2 -1.75 31.83 7.09
C PRO A 2 -3.03 31.71 6.27
N THR A 3 -3.04 32.39 5.16
CA THR A 3 -4.12 32.46 4.19
C THR A 3 -4.02 31.28 3.24
N GLY A 4 -4.97 30.38 3.28
CA GLY A 4 -5.16 29.32 2.29
C GLY A 4 -4.23 28.10 2.43
N PRO A 5 -4.62 26.96 1.83
CA PRO A 5 -3.71 25.82 1.70
C PRO A 5 -2.48 26.25 0.91
N ALA A 6 -1.31 25.81 1.35
CA ALA A 6 -0.08 26.05 0.58
C ALA A 6 -0.29 25.53 -0.84
N GLU A 7 -0.02 26.37 -1.83
CA GLU A 7 -0.15 26.00 -3.23
C GLU A 7 0.71 24.76 -3.49
N TYR A 8 0.09 23.67 -3.96
CA TYR A 8 0.79 22.42 -4.26
C TYR A 8 1.84 22.68 -5.33
N ASP A 9 3.09 22.39 -5.03
CA ASP A 9 4.19 22.46 -5.98
C ASP A 9 4.42 21.09 -6.63
N PRO A 10 3.99 20.88 -7.87
CA PRO A 10 4.13 19.60 -8.55
C PRO A 10 5.60 19.20 -8.79
N THR A 11 6.55 20.14 -8.66
CA THR A 11 7.99 19.84 -8.83
C THR A 11 8.57 19.08 -7.64
N LEU A 12 7.89 19.10 -6.49
CA LEU A 12 8.35 18.40 -5.27
C LEU A 12 8.06 16.90 -5.27
N GLY A 13 7.39 16.38 -6.31
CA GLY A 13 7.01 14.97 -6.44
C GLY A 13 5.93 14.54 -5.42
N ASN A 14 5.56 13.27 -5.45
CA ASN A 14 4.54 12.69 -4.56
C ASN A 14 4.95 12.82 -3.09
N LYS A 15 3.99 13.10 -2.23
CA LYS A 15 4.18 13.09 -0.78
C LYS A 15 3.74 11.74 -0.21
N PHE A 16 4.46 11.27 0.80
CA PHE A 16 4.13 10.02 1.49
C PHE A 16 3.80 10.28 2.95
N VAL A 17 2.69 9.72 3.41
CA VAL A 17 2.29 9.74 4.81
C VAL A 17 2.30 8.32 5.33
N PHE A 18 3.27 8.00 6.19
CA PHE A 18 3.39 6.67 6.78
C PHE A 18 2.61 6.59 8.09
N VAL A 19 1.66 5.65 8.16
CA VAL A 19 0.91 5.33 9.38
C VAL A 19 1.44 4.02 9.94
N THR A 20 2.23 4.11 10.99
CA THR A 20 2.86 2.96 11.63
C THR A 20 2.31 2.74 13.04
N GLY A 21 2.42 1.53 13.54
CA GLY A 21 1.98 1.19 14.89
C GLY A 21 2.30 -0.25 15.26
N GLY A 22 1.92 -0.68 16.46
CA GLY A 22 2.14 -2.04 16.93
C GLY A 22 1.46 -3.09 16.05
N VAL A 23 1.96 -4.33 16.13
CA VAL A 23 1.49 -5.48 15.31
C VAL A 23 0.07 -5.95 15.61
N MET A 24 -0.57 -5.46 16.66
CA MET A 24 -1.95 -5.81 16.97
C MET A 24 -2.91 -5.20 15.96
N SER A 25 -3.82 -6.01 15.41
CA SER A 25 -5.00 -5.52 14.71
C SER A 25 -5.95 -4.82 15.69
N GLY A 26 -6.79 -3.92 15.20
CA GLY A 26 -7.75 -3.20 16.06
C GLY A 26 -7.20 -1.97 16.80
N LEU A 27 -5.92 -1.62 16.63
CA LEU A 27 -5.35 -0.39 17.20
C LEU A 27 -5.78 0.90 16.45
N GLY A 28 -6.55 0.76 15.38
CA GLY A 28 -7.06 1.89 14.62
C GLY A 28 -6.12 2.43 13.53
N LYS A 29 -5.04 1.71 13.17
CA LYS A 29 -4.15 2.13 12.09
C LYS A 29 -4.87 2.33 10.77
N GLY A 30 -5.67 1.34 10.33
CA GLY A 30 -6.42 1.39 9.07
C GLY A 30 -7.40 2.55 9.02
N ILE A 31 -8.17 2.75 10.09
CA ILE A 31 -9.12 3.87 10.15
C ILE A 31 -8.40 5.23 10.24
N THR A 32 -7.25 5.29 10.91
CA THR A 32 -6.43 6.51 10.93
C THR A 32 -5.90 6.84 9.55
N ALA A 33 -5.37 5.84 8.83
CA ALA A 33 -4.90 5.99 7.46
C ALA A 33 -6.03 6.48 6.53
N ALA A 34 -7.17 5.79 6.54
CA ALA A 34 -8.34 6.15 5.74
C ALA A 34 -8.86 7.56 6.04
N SER A 35 -8.97 7.91 7.33
CA SER A 35 -9.44 9.24 7.76
C SER A 35 -8.46 10.35 7.38
N THR A 36 -7.15 10.11 7.53
CA THR A 36 -6.12 11.06 7.12
C THR A 36 -6.19 11.30 5.61
N GLY A 37 -6.31 10.23 4.83
CA GLY A 37 -6.48 10.34 3.39
C GLY A 37 -7.73 11.13 3.01
N ARG A 38 -8.87 10.88 3.67
CA ARG A 38 -10.11 11.63 3.44
C ARG A 38 -9.98 13.13 3.75
N LEU A 39 -9.30 13.46 4.85
CA LEU A 39 -9.05 14.87 5.20
C LEU A 39 -8.18 15.57 4.15
N LEU A 40 -7.16 14.90 3.64
CA LEU A 40 -6.30 15.42 2.58
C LEU A 40 -7.09 15.58 1.25
N ALA A 41 -7.91 14.60 0.89
CA ALA A 41 -8.78 14.70 -0.28
C ALA A 41 -9.77 15.87 -0.16
N ASN A 42 -10.36 16.08 1.02
CA ASN A 42 -11.22 17.24 1.27
C ASN A 42 -10.47 18.58 1.22
N ALA A 43 -9.15 18.57 1.47
CA ALA A 43 -8.30 19.75 1.30
C ALA A 43 -7.89 20.00 -0.17
N GLY A 44 -8.33 19.14 -1.10
CA GLY A 44 -8.12 19.29 -2.54
C GLY A 44 -6.93 18.52 -3.12
N PHE A 45 -6.29 17.64 -2.34
CA PHE A 45 -5.24 16.77 -2.85
C PHE A 45 -5.82 15.52 -3.53
N ASP A 46 -5.16 15.06 -4.59
CA ASP A 46 -5.39 13.75 -5.16
C ASP A 46 -4.65 12.70 -4.33
N VAL A 47 -5.40 11.81 -3.66
CA VAL A 47 -4.88 10.90 -2.64
C VAL A 47 -5.09 9.45 -3.02
N THR A 48 -4.04 8.65 -2.90
CA THR A 48 -4.10 7.19 -2.95
C THR A 48 -3.59 6.57 -1.65
N ALA A 49 -3.72 5.25 -1.51
CA ALA A 49 -3.20 4.54 -0.34
C ALA A 49 -2.59 3.20 -0.72
N VAL A 50 -1.65 2.72 0.08
CA VAL A 50 -1.03 1.39 -0.02
C VAL A 50 -1.04 0.74 1.35
N LYS A 51 -1.43 -0.52 1.41
CA LYS A 51 -1.32 -1.32 2.64
C LYS A 51 -0.16 -2.29 2.53
N ILE A 52 0.72 -2.27 3.53
CA ILE A 52 1.84 -3.21 3.64
C ILE A 52 1.55 -4.18 4.79
N ASP A 53 1.46 -5.46 4.46
CA ASP A 53 1.20 -6.52 5.42
C ASP A 53 2.41 -7.44 5.60
N PRO A 54 2.83 -7.74 6.84
CA PRO A 54 4.04 -8.51 7.10
C PRO A 54 3.87 -10.03 6.96
N TYR A 55 2.67 -10.53 6.70
CA TYR A 55 2.45 -11.97 6.58
C TYR A 55 2.98 -12.55 5.24
N LEU A 56 3.22 -13.87 5.23
CA LEU A 56 3.77 -14.60 4.07
C LEU A 56 2.70 -15.07 3.08
N ASN A 57 1.43 -14.88 3.36
CA ASN A 57 0.38 -15.14 2.38
C ASN A 57 0.54 -14.19 1.18
N VAL A 58 0.40 -14.70 -0.02
CA VAL A 58 0.48 -13.86 -1.24
C VAL A 58 -0.70 -12.90 -1.31
N ASP A 59 -1.86 -13.36 -0.89
CA ASP A 59 -3.11 -12.61 -0.80
C ASP A 59 -3.93 -13.03 0.42
N ALA A 60 -5.08 -12.42 0.62
CA ALA A 60 -5.96 -12.71 1.75
C ALA A 60 -6.91 -13.91 1.50
N GLY A 61 -7.00 -14.42 0.27
CA GLY A 61 -8.02 -15.41 -0.12
C GLY A 61 -7.94 -16.75 0.62
N THR A 62 -6.74 -17.12 1.12
CA THR A 62 -6.53 -18.36 1.89
C THR A 62 -6.44 -18.13 3.40
N MET A 63 -6.65 -16.90 3.85
CA MET A 63 -6.52 -16.55 5.27
C MET A 63 -7.79 -16.90 6.05
N ASN A 64 -7.60 -17.26 7.33
CA ASN A 64 -8.72 -17.57 8.20
C ASN A 64 -9.45 -16.28 8.63
N PRO A 65 -10.75 -16.11 8.29
CA PRO A 65 -11.51 -14.90 8.63
C PRO A 65 -11.57 -14.59 10.12
N TYR A 66 -11.53 -15.60 10.98
CA TYR A 66 -11.52 -15.41 12.45
C TYR A 66 -10.23 -14.78 12.98
N GLN A 67 -9.13 -14.90 12.23
CA GLN A 67 -7.83 -14.35 12.63
C GLN A 67 -7.56 -12.99 11.99
N HIS A 68 -8.02 -12.78 10.76
CA HIS A 68 -7.64 -11.62 9.93
C HIS A 68 -8.82 -10.79 9.44
N GLY A 69 -10.05 -11.16 9.82
CA GLY A 69 -11.27 -10.55 9.29
C GLY A 69 -11.66 -11.11 7.92
N GLU A 70 -12.72 -10.56 7.36
CA GLU A 70 -13.25 -11.00 6.08
C GLU A 70 -12.35 -10.53 4.93
N VAL A 71 -12.30 -11.34 3.88
CA VAL A 71 -11.63 -11.00 2.63
C VAL A 71 -12.46 -9.96 1.88
N TYR A 72 -11.82 -8.93 1.38
CA TYR A 72 -12.41 -7.95 0.50
C TYR A 72 -11.97 -8.23 -0.95
N VAL A 73 -12.92 -8.20 -1.88
CA VAL A 73 -12.64 -8.44 -3.31
C VAL A 73 -12.72 -7.10 -4.04
N LEU A 74 -11.59 -6.72 -4.62
CA LEU A 74 -11.47 -5.49 -5.41
C LEU A 74 -12.12 -5.64 -6.79
N LYS A 75 -12.32 -4.54 -7.48
CA LYS A 75 -12.91 -4.49 -8.82
C LYS A 75 -12.11 -5.29 -9.87
N ASP A 76 -10.80 -5.39 -9.70
CA ASP A 76 -9.91 -6.22 -10.54
C ASP A 76 -9.93 -7.72 -10.18
N GLY A 77 -10.73 -8.11 -9.18
CA GLY A 77 -10.81 -9.48 -8.69
C GLY A 77 -9.78 -9.84 -7.62
N GLY A 78 -8.94 -8.91 -7.22
CA GLY A 78 -7.93 -9.11 -6.17
C GLY A 78 -8.57 -9.36 -4.82
N GLU A 79 -8.16 -10.45 -4.15
CA GLU A 79 -8.58 -10.79 -2.79
C GLU A 79 -7.61 -10.18 -1.80
N VAL A 80 -8.08 -9.21 -1.02
CA VAL A 80 -7.24 -8.37 -0.16
C VAL A 80 -7.81 -8.25 1.25
N ASP A 81 -7.03 -7.65 2.13
CA ASP A 81 -7.46 -7.31 3.48
C ASP A 81 -8.60 -6.27 3.45
N LEU A 82 -9.52 -6.39 4.41
CA LEU A 82 -10.70 -5.52 4.54
C LEU A 82 -10.35 -4.02 4.63
N ASP A 83 -9.16 -3.68 5.10
CA ASP A 83 -8.72 -2.29 5.19
C ASP A 83 -8.70 -1.57 3.83
N LEU A 84 -8.44 -2.32 2.72
CA LEU A 84 -8.50 -1.72 1.38
C LEU A 84 -9.92 -1.30 1.01
N GLY A 85 -10.92 -2.06 1.42
CA GLY A 85 -12.33 -1.67 1.26
C GLY A 85 -12.68 -0.39 2.04
N ASN A 86 -12.06 -0.19 3.21
CA ASN A 86 -12.18 1.06 3.94
C ASN A 86 -11.50 2.21 3.19
N TYR A 87 -10.32 1.98 2.61
CA TYR A 87 -9.63 3.01 1.82
C TYR A 87 -10.46 3.42 0.61
N GLU A 88 -10.99 2.46 -0.18
CA GLU A 88 -11.89 2.77 -1.30
C GLU A 88 -13.08 3.63 -0.86
N ARG A 89 -13.73 3.25 0.25
CA ARG A 89 -14.91 3.96 0.76
C ARG A 89 -14.58 5.37 1.24
N PHE A 90 -13.46 5.55 1.96
CA PHE A 90 -13.08 6.85 2.51
C PHE A 90 -12.51 7.79 1.46
N LEU A 91 -11.76 7.27 0.50
CA LEU A 91 -11.11 8.08 -0.53
C LEU A 91 -11.96 8.26 -1.78
N ASP A 92 -13.02 7.44 -1.94
CA ASP A 92 -13.87 7.41 -3.13
C ASP A 92 -13.07 7.12 -4.41
N ILE A 93 -12.21 6.09 -4.34
CA ILE A 93 -11.35 5.63 -5.42
C ILE A 93 -11.48 4.12 -5.62
N ASP A 94 -11.22 3.64 -6.84
CA ASP A 94 -11.02 2.21 -7.10
C ASP A 94 -9.56 1.85 -6.79
N MET A 95 -9.34 0.83 -5.97
CA MET A 95 -8.01 0.28 -5.72
C MET A 95 -7.79 -1.00 -6.56
N THR A 96 -6.54 -1.36 -6.73
CA THR A 96 -6.12 -2.58 -7.40
C THR A 96 -5.37 -3.50 -6.46
N PHE A 97 -5.20 -4.75 -6.86
CA PHE A 97 -4.45 -5.75 -6.11
C PHE A 97 -3.00 -5.31 -5.77
N ASP A 98 -2.43 -4.38 -6.53
CA ASP A 98 -1.09 -3.86 -6.29
C ASP A 98 -1.01 -2.87 -5.12
N HIS A 99 -2.14 -2.32 -4.68
CA HIS A 99 -2.20 -1.48 -3.48
C HIS A 99 -2.10 -2.27 -2.16
N ASN A 100 -2.22 -3.62 -2.23
CA ASN A 100 -1.94 -4.50 -1.10
C ASN A 100 -0.58 -5.18 -1.30
N VAL A 101 0.41 -4.78 -0.54
CA VAL A 101 1.78 -5.31 -0.58
C VAL A 101 1.97 -6.27 0.59
N THR A 102 2.02 -7.57 0.32
CA THR A 102 2.31 -8.59 1.34
C THR A 102 3.77 -9.05 1.26
N THR A 103 4.33 -9.51 2.36
CA THR A 103 5.66 -10.13 2.34
C THR A 103 5.70 -11.30 1.36
N GLY A 104 4.63 -12.11 1.29
CA GLY A 104 4.54 -13.23 0.35
C GLY A 104 4.63 -12.79 -1.11
N LYS A 105 3.92 -11.73 -1.51
CA LYS A 105 4.05 -11.15 -2.87
C LYS A 105 5.47 -10.73 -3.19
N LEU A 106 6.13 -10.05 -2.25
CA LEU A 106 7.50 -9.55 -2.45
C LEU A 106 8.49 -10.70 -2.63
N TYR A 107 8.47 -11.68 -1.73
CA TYR A 107 9.36 -12.84 -1.82
C TYR A 107 9.10 -13.66 -3.08
N LYS A 108 7.84 -13.91 -3.41
CA LYS A 108 7.47 -14.61 -4.64
C LYS A 108 8.05 -13.92 -5.87
N ASN A 109 7.84 -12.61 -6.00
CA ASN A 109 8.34 -11.82 -7.13
C ASN A 109 9.88 -11.87 -7.23
N VAL A 110 10.59 -11.71 -6.11
CA VAL A 110 12.06 -11.73 -6.10
C VAL A 110 12.60 -13.13 -6.42
N ILE A 111 11.97 -14.18 -5.90
CA ILE A 111 12.37 -15.58 -6.20
C ILE A 111 12.11 -15.91 -7.66
N GLU A 112 10.95 -15.53 -8.21
CA GLU A 112 10.63 -15.74 -9.63
C GLU A 112 11.64 -15.03 -10.55
N LYS A 113 12.02 -13.81 -10.24
CA LYS A 113 13.07 -13.07 -10.97
C LYS A 113 14.44 -13.72 -10.85
N GLU A 114 14.78 -14.21 -9.66
CA GLU A 114 16.03 -14.95 -9.47
C GLU A 114 16.05 -16.19 -10.37
N ARG A 115 14.98 -16.98 -10.37
CA ARG A 115 14.85 -18.17 -11.20
C ARG A 115 14.85 -17.87 -12.70
N ALA A 116 14.34 -16.72 -13.10
CA ALA A 116 14.40 -16.23 -14.49
C ALA A 116 15.78 -15.70 -14.91
N GLY A 117 16.71 -15.49 -13.97
CA GLY A 117 18.05 -14.99 -14.24
C GLY A 117 18.17 -13.46 -14.28
N ASP A 118 17.16 -12.73 -13.85
CA ASP A 118 17.11 -11.25 -13.93
C ASP A 118 18.23 -10.57 -13.14
N TYR A 119 18.79 -11.27 -12.15
CA TYR A 119 19.88 -10.75 -11.32
C TYR A 119 21.28 -11.10 -11.83
N LEU A 120 21.40 -11.74 -13.01
CA LEU A 120 22.68 -12.01 -13.71
C LEU A 120 23.70 -12.72 -12.81
N GLY A 121 23.28 -13.70 -12.01
CA GLY A 121 24.13 -14.49 -11.12
C GLY A 121 24.56 -13.78 -9.84
N LYS A 122 24.04 -12.58 -9.54
CA LYS A 122 24.28 -11.90 -8.27
C LYS A 122 23.61 -12.65 -7.11
N THR A 123 24.21 -12.60 -5.94
CA THR A 123 23.57 -13.08 -4.71
C THR A 123 22.36 -12.20 -4.40
N VAL A 124 21.18 -12.83 -4.31
CA VAL A 124 19.92 -12.13 -3.99
C VAL A 124 19.70 -12.19 -2.49
N GLN A 125 19.43 -11.04 -1.86
CA GLN A 125 19.28 -10.89 -0.41
C GLN A 125 18.08 -10.03 -0.09
N VAL A 126 17.61 -10.09 1.17
CA VAL A 126 16.52 -9.23 1.63
C VAL A 126 16.84 -7.76 1.39
N ILE A 127 18.05 -7.35 1.75
CA ILE A 127 18.60 -6.03 1.44
C ILE A 127 19.67 -6.22 0.36
N PRO A 128 19.57 -5.59 -0.82
CA PRO A 128 18.57 -4.58 -1.19
C PRO A 128 17.31 -5.09 -1.92
N HIS A 129 17.25 -6.37 -2.35
CA HIS A 129 16.30 -6.82 -3.38
C HIS A 129 14.83 -6.74 -2.93
N ILE A 130 14.51 -7.21 -1.71
CA ILE A 130 13.15 -7.10 -1.15
C ILE A 130 12.83 -5.65 -0.80
N THR A 131 13.76 -4.94 -0.16
CA THR A 131 13.53 -3.55 0.24
C THR A 131 13.36 -2.61 -0.95
N ASP A 132 14.05 -2.88 -2.05
CA ASP A 132 13.91 -2.10 -3.27
C ASP A 132 12.58 -2.43 -4.00
N ASP A 133 12.12 -3.67 -3.95
CA ASP A 133 10.79 -4.04 -4.48
C ASP A 133 9.66 -3.37 -3.68
N ILE A 134 9.77 -3.27 -2.35
CA ILE A 134 8.82 -2.51 -1.52
C ILE A 134 8.77 -1.04 -1.98
N LYS A 135 9.92 -0.39 -2.06
CA LYS A 135 10.01 1.03 -2.47
C LYS A 135 9.45 1.26 -3.87
N ARG A 136 9.73 0.33 -4.80
CA ARG A 136 9.21 0.39 -6.17
C ARG A 136 7.68 0.35 -6.16
N ARG A 137 7.07 -0.63 -5.47
CA ARG A 137 5.61 -0.79 -5.40
C ARG A 137 4.92 0.43 -4.77
N ILE A 138 5.48 0.98 -3.70
CA ILE A 138 4.95 2.20 -3.09
C ILE A 138 4.97 3.36 -4.09
N ARG A 139 6.06 3.53 -4.84
CA ARG A 139 6.17 4.60 -5.84
C ARG A 139 5.24 4.38 -7.03
N GLU A 140 5.09 3.15 -7.49
CA GLU A 140 4.18 2.80 -8.58
C GLU A 140 2.72 3.09 -8.21
N ALA A 141 2.29 2.69 -7.00
CA ALA A 141 0.96 2.99 -6.51
C ALA A 141 0.71 4.50 -6.29
N ALA A 142 1.76 5.25 -5.94
CA ALA A 142 1.69 6.70 -5.77
C ALA A 142 1.70 7.48 -7.11
N ALA A 143 2.04 6.82 -8.22
CA ALA A 143 2.23 7.51 -9.49
C ALA A 143 0.93 8.20 -9.96
N GLY A 144 1.03 9.49 -10.27
CA GLY A 144 -0.11 10.29 -10.74
C GLY A 144 -0.96 10.90 -9.62
N HIS A 145 -0.64 10.64 -8.35
CA HIS A 145 -1.33 11.21 -7.19
C HIS A 145 -0.45 12.21 -6.44
N ASP A 146 -1.05 13.15 -5.73
CA ASP A 146 -0.32 14.14 -4.93
C ASP A 146 0.23 13.53 -3.64
N VAL A 147 -0.59 12.68 -2.99
CA VAL A 147 -0.27 12.06 -1.69
C VAL A 147 -0.59 10.57 -1.71
N CYS A 148 0.33 9.78 -1.17
CA CYS A 148 0.12 8.35 -0.91
C CYS A 148 0.19 8.09 0.60
N ILE A 149 -0.87 7.50 1.14
CA ILE A 149 -0.92 6.99 2.53
C ILE A 149 -0.35 5.57 2.53
N VAL A 150 0.62 5.28 3.41
CA VAL A 150 1.30 3.98 3.51
C VAL A 150 1.15 3.39 4.91
#